data_c82c24c7b05093ba28e7f2cf007c7c9b
#
_entry.id   c82c24c7b05093ba28e7f2cf007c7c9b
#
_cell.length_a   1.000
_cell.length_b   1.000
_cell.length_c   1.000
_cell.angle_alpha   90.00
_cell.angle_beta   90.00
_cell.angle_gamma   90.00
#
_symmetry.space_group_name_H-M   'P 1'
#
loop_
_entity.id
_entity.type
_entity.pdbx_description
1 polymer ?
#
loop_
_entity_poly.entity_id
_entity_poly.type
_entity_poly.pdbx_seq_one_letter_code
_entity_poly.pdbx_strand_id
1 'polypeptide(L)'
;MSKGINSRKVAVIGTGFVGSSSAFALMESGLFTEMVLIDADKNRAEGEALDISHGLPFARPMKIAAGDYDDIVDAAIIVVTAGAGQKPRETRLDLVKKNVAIFKSIIPEIAKRNCEGILLIVANPVDILTQVAVKLSGFPENRVFGSGTTLDSARLKYLLGEHLQVDARSVHAWIIGEHGDSEIVAWSSANVSGVPISEFCEMRGYTKHDEHMEEIAQGVKNSAYKIIEKKKATYYGVAMAVRRICEAIIRDEKSVLPVSSIQHDTYGIEGVTLSMPAIVGKDGIEKQVKIKLNEKEQEALKKSAGALKKVLADLDI
;
A
#
# COMPACT_ATOMS: atom_id res chain seq x y z
N MET A 1 -15.08 -5.58 29.17
CA MET A 1 -15.43 -4.34 28.43
C MET A 1 -14.39 -4.19 27.33
N SER A 2 -14.78 -4.12 26.06
CA SER A 2 -13.85 -3.81 24.99
C SER A 2 -13.23 -2.43 25.28
N LYS A 3 -11.90 -2.32 25.26
CA LYS A 3 -11.26 -1.00 25.22
C LYS A 3 -11.67 -0.37 23.89
N GLY A 4 -12.30 0.79 23.92
CA GLY A 4 -12.63 1.52 22.69
C GLY A 4 -11.35 1.85 21.89
N ILE A 5 -11.50 2.12 20.60
CA ILE A 5 -10.37 2.48 19.72
C ILE A 5 -9.68 3.75 20.24
N ASN A 6 -8.37 3.67 20.41
CA ASN A 6 -7.51 4.84 20.56
C ASN A 6 -7.17 5.37 19.15
N SER A 7 -7.90 6.38 18.70
CA SER A 7 -7.73 6.97 17.36
C SER A 7 -6.30 7.50 17.07
N ARG A 8 -5.44 7.57 18.07
CA ARG A 8 -4.07 8.04 17.95
C ARG A 8 -3.03 6.97 18.28
N LYS A 9 -3.42 5.69 18.20
CA LYS A 9 -2.52 4.55 18.35
C LYS A 9 -2.37 3.79 17.05
N VAL A 10 -1.13 3.45 16.72
CA VAL A 10 -0.78 2.62 15.58
C VAL A 10 0.05 1.42 16.03
N ALA A 11 -0.17 0.27 15.41
CA ALA A 11 0.70 -0.90 15.54
C ALA A 11 1.39 -1.18 14.21
N VAL A 12 2.67 -1.56 14.25
CA VAL A 12 3.43 -2.01 13.07
C VAL A 12 3.93 -3.42 13.34
N ILE A 13 3.46 -4.38 12.53
CA ILE A 13 3.83 -5.80 12.63
C ILE A 13 4.83 -6.12 11.53
N GLY A 14 6.03 -6.51 11.95
CA GLY A 14 7.22 -6.66 11.12
C GLY A 14 8.08 -5.40 11.15
N THR A 15 9.27 -5.47 11.78
CA THR A 15 10.19 -4.35 11.92
C THR A 15 11.42 -4.47 11.01
N GLY A 16 11.23 -5.10 9.83
CA GLY A 16 12.21 -5.08 8.74
C GLY A 16 12.36 -3.67 8.16
N PHE A 17 13.17 -3.53 7.09
CA PHE A 17 13.42 -2.22 6.46
C PHE A 17 12.15 -1.41 6.14
N VAL A 18 11.07 -2.07 5.68
CA VAL A 18 9.80 -1.40 5.37
C VAL A 18 9.10 -0.97 6.66
N GLY A 19 9.03 -1.88 7.66
CA GLY A 19 8.35 -1.59 8.93
C GLY A 19 9.03 -0.50 9.74
N SER A 20 10.34 -0.56 9.91
CA SER A 20 11.10 0.46 10.64
C SER A 20 11.06 1.82 9.94
N SER A 21 11.21 1.85 8.60
CA SER A 21 11.06 3.10 7.84
C SER A 21 9.63 3.67 7.93
N SER A 22 8.62 2.80 7.93
CA SER A 22 7.22 3.23 8.11
C SER A 22 6.98 3.76 9.52
N ALA A 23 7.50 3.09 10.55
CA ALA A 23 7.43 3.54 11.94
C ALA A 23 8.08 4.92 12.11
N PHE A 24 9.27 5.12 11.53
CA PHE A 24 9.95 6.41 11.53
C PHE A 24 9.14 7.51 10.84
N ALA A 25 8.60 7.22 9.63
CA ALA A 25 7.78 8.19 8.89
C ALA A 25 6.46 8.53 9.63
N LEU A 26 5.89 7.57 10.35
CA LEU A 26 4.68 7.77 11.17
C LEU A 26 5.01 8.59 12.43
N MET A 27 6.15 8.36 13.07
CA MET A 27 6.63 9.17 14.19
C MET A 27 6.79 10.64 13.77
N GLU A 28 7.51 10.89 12.67
CA GLU A 28 7.71 12.21 12.09
C GLU A 28 6.39 12.92 11.70
N SER A 29 5.38 12.16 11.29
CA SER A 29 4.09 12.73 10.88
C SER A 29 3.34 13.46 12.01
N GLY A 30 3.57 13.07 13.25
CA GLY A 30 2.82 13.55 14.42
C GLY A 30 1.34 13.17 14.41
N LEU A 31 0.94 12.17 13.60
CA LEU A 31 -0.44 11.67 13.54
C LEU A 31 -0.83 10.91 14.79
N PHE A 32 0.11 10.19 15.37
CA PHE A 32 -0.12 9.29 16.50
C PHE A 32 0.55 9.79 17.77
N THR A 33 0.02 9.34 18.92
CA THR A 33 0.62 9.57 20.25
C THR A 33 1.13 8.27 20.86
N GLU A 34 0.79 7.14 20.27
CA GLU A 34 1.24 5.80 20.69
C GLU A 34 1.55 4.92 19.49
N MET A 35 2.66 4.18 19.57
CA MET A 35 3.08 3.21 18.56
C MET A 35 3.58 1.95 19.24
N VAL A 36 3.10 0.79 18.75
CA VAL A 36 3.56 -0.52 19.16
C VAL A 36 4.26 -1.20 17.98
N LEU A 37 5.49 -1.65 18.20
CA LEU A 37 6.27 -2.40 17.23
C LEU A 37 6.28 -3.88 17.62
N ILE A 38 5.94 -4.75 16.66
CA ILE A 38 5.89 -6.20 16.85
C ILE A 38 6.73 -6.87 15.78
N ASP A 39 7.61 -7.79 16.20
CA ASP A 39 8.37 -8.64 15.29
C ASP A 39 8.49 -10.06 15.90
N ALA A 40 8.69 -11.06 15.05
CA ALA A 40 9.03 -12.40 15.48
C ALA A 40 10.37 -12.43 16.25
N ASP A 41 11.30 -11.55 15.85
CA ASP A 41 12.50 -11.23 16.59
C ASP A 41 12.23 -10.05 17.54
N LYS A 42 11.94 -10.37 18.81
CA LYS A 42 11.64 -9.38 19.84
C LYS A 42 12.79 -8.40 20.07
N ASN A 43 14.04 -8.87 20.03
CA ASN A 43 15.20 -8.00 20.22
C ASN A 43 15.28 -6.94 19.10
N ARG A 44 14.91 -7.32 17.89
CA ARG A 44 14.83 -6.41 16.78
C ARG A 44 13.75 -5.34 17.00
N ALA A 45 12.54 -5.75 17.40
CA ALA A 45 11.46 -4.81 17.70
C ALA A 45 11.86 -3.83 18.82
N GLU A 46 12.52 -4.32 19.87
CA GLU A 46 13.02 -3.48 20.96
C GLU A 46 14.10 -2.51 20.47
N GLY A 47 15.06 -2.97 19.67
CA GLY A 47 16.12 -2.13 19.10
C GLY A 47 15.56 -1.00 18.23
N GLU A 48 14.62 -1.33 17.32
CA GLU A 48 13.97 -0.32 16.47
C GLU A 48 13.13 0.67 17.29
N ALA A 49 12.42 0.19 18.32
CA ALA A 49 11.65 1.06 19.21
C ALA A 49 12.54 2.04 19.98
N LEU A 50 13.69 1.57 20.49
CA LEU A 50 14.66 2.41 21.18
C LEU A 50 15.27 3.45 20.25
N ASP A 51 15.75 3.05 19.08
CA ASP A 51 16.41 3.94 18.12
C ASP A 51 15.46 5.06 17.66
N ILE A 52 14.23 4.70 17.26
CA ILE A 52 13.21 5.68 16.86
C ILE A 52 12.84 6.60 18.03
N SER A 53 12.75 6.07 19.26
CA SER A 53 12.43 6.85 20.46
C SER A 53 13.48 7.89 20.79
N HIS A 54 14.75 7.63 20.48
CA HIS A 54 15.83 8.61 20.67
C HIS A 54 15.68 9.84 19.76
N GLY A 55 14.88 9.75 18.69
CA GLY A 55 14.51 10.89 17.85
C GLY A 55 13.38 11.77 18.42
N LEU A 56 12.63 11.29 19.42
CA LEU A 56 11.46 12.03 19.96
C LEU A 56 11.76 13.43 20.54
N PRO A 57 12.95 13.70 21.13
CA PRO A 57 13.29 15.07 21.54
C PRO A 57 13.26 16.09 20.40
N PHE A 58 13.32 15.65 19.15
CA PHE A 58 13.29 16.49 17.94
C PHE A 58 11.94 16.44 17.20
N ALA A 59 10.97 15.66 17.71
CA ALA A 59 9.68 15.41 17.07
C ALA A 59 8.51 15.73 18.02
N ARG A 60 7.28 15.38 17.61
CA ARG A 60 6.11 15.48 18.49
C ARG A 60 6.11 14.37 19.52
N PRO A 61 5.65 14.62 20.75
CA PRO A 61 5.59 13.60 21.81
C PRO A 61 4.79 12.36 21.35
N MET A 62 5.40 11.19 21.52
CA MET A 62 4.80 9.89 21.21
C MET A 62 5.36 8.86 22.19
N LYS A 63 4.53 7.88 22.59
CA LYS A 63 4.99 6.68 23.27
C LYS A 63 5.27 5.60 22.23
N ILE A 64 6.51 5.12 22.14
CA ILE A 64 6.92 4.05 21.25
C ILE A 64 7.45 2.89 22.08
N ALA A 65 6.96 1.67 21.84
CA ALA A 65 7.42 0.50 22.55
C ALA A 65 7.37 -0.75 21.64
N ALA A 66 8.25 -1.68 21.87
CA ALA A 66 8.03 -3.05 21.42
C ALA A 66 6.92 -3.67 22.27
N GLY A 67 6.10 -4.52 21.67
CA GLY A 67 5.00 -5.15 22.34
C GLY A 67 4.61 -6.49 21.71
N ASP A 68 3.43 -6.95 22.05
CA ASP A 68 2.83 -8.17 21.50
C ASP A 68 1.40 -7.93 21.00
N TYR A 69 0.71 -9.02 20.60
CA TYR A 69 -0.63 -8.90 20.06
C TYR A 69 -1.70 -8.44 21.09
N ASP A 70 -1.41 -8.47 22.38
CA ASP A 70 -2.34 -7.95 23.38
C ASP A 70 -2.29 -6.41 23.47
N ASP A 71 -1.19 -5.83 23.03
CA ASP A 71 -0.96 -4.38 22.98
C ASP A 71 -1.65 -3.67 21.82
N ILE A 72 -2.17 -4.40 20.82
CA ILE A 72 -2.80 -3.79 19.62
C ILE A 72 -4.33 -3.67 19.70
N VAL A 73 -4.95 -4.14 20.75
CA VAL A 73 -6.42 -4.28 20.87
C VAL A 73 -7.16 -2.98 20.59
N ASP A 74 -6.61 -1.87 21.01
CA ASP A 74 -7.18 -0.53 20.86
C ASP A 74 -6.52 0.31 19.74
N ALA A 75 -5.65 -0.29 18.93
CA ALA A 75 -5.01 0.44 17.84
C ALA A 75 -6.01 0.86 16.74
N ALA A 76 -5.94 2.11 16.30
CA ALA A 76 -6.76 2.61 15.19
C ALA A 76 -6.33 2.00 13.85
N ILE A 77 -5.03 1.75 13.68
CA ILE A 77 -4.47 1.17 12.46
C ILE A 77 -3.42 0.12 12.85
N ILE A 78 -3.53 -1.03 12.22
CA ILE A 78 -2.56 -2.12 12.33
C ILE A 78 -1.90 -2.28 10.96
N VAL A 79 -0.65 -1.89 10.84
CA VAL A 79 0.15 -1.94 9.61
C VAL A 79 0.92 -3.26 9.58
N VAL A 80 0.65 -4.12 8.61
CA VAL A 80 1.34 -5.42 8.47
C VAL A 80 2.36 -5.34 7.34
N THR A 81 3.62 -5.26 7.74
CA THR A 81 4.78 -5.27 6.85
C THR A 81 5.57 -6.57 6.93
N ALA A 82 5.17 -7.47 7.84
CA ALA A 82 5.83 -8.74 8.07
C ALA A 82 5.74 -9.64 6.83
N GLY A 83 6.88 -10.09 6.36
CA GLY A 83 7.00 -10.96 5.20
C GLY A 83 8.47 -11.28 4.92
N ALA A 84 8.70 -12.36 4.21
CA ALA A 84 10.02 -12.74 3.77
C ALA A 84 10.34 -12.11 2.42
N GLY A 85 11.58 -11.69 2.22
CA GLY A 85 12.11 -11.32 0.92
C GLY A 85 12.42 -12.55 0.06
N GLN A 86 12.42 -12.38 -1.25
CA GLN A 86 12.79 -13.43 -2.20
C GLN A 86 14.27 -13.80 -2.04
N LYS A 87 14.54 -15.09 -1.95
CA LYS A 87 15.91 -15.63 -1.89
C LYS A 87 16.44 -15.90 -3.31
N PRO A 88 17.77 -15.94 -3.51
CA PRO A 88 18.36 -16.41 -4.76
C PRO A 88 17.83 -17.81 -5.12
N ARG A 89 17.39 -18.02 -6.37
CA ARG A 89 16.79 -19.25 -6.91
C ARG A 89 15.39 -19.60 -6.39
N GLU A 90 14.76 -18.76 -5.57
CA GLU A 90 13.37 -18.93 -5.15
C GLU A 90 12.43 -18.42 -6.27
N THR A 91 11.39 -19.19 -6.59
CA THR A 91 10.38 -18.76 -7.55
C THR A 91 9.42 -17.74 -6.92
N ARG A 92 8.73 -16.96 -7.74
CA ARG A 92 7.68 -16.03 -7.27
C ARG A 92 6.57 -16.79 -6.51
N LEU A 93 6.20 -17.98 -6.95
CA LEU A 93 5.18 -18.80 -6.30
C LEU A 93 5.64 -19.32 -4.93
N ASP A 94 6.91 -19.70 -4.78
CA ASP A 94 7.48 -20.11 -3.49
C ASP A 94 7.43 -18.96 -2.49
N LEU A 95 7.78 -17.76 -2.92
CA LEU A 95 7.70 -16.56 -2.09
C LEU A 95 6.25 -16.28 -1.64
N VAL A 96 5.28 -16.40 -2.57
CA VAL A 96 3.85 -16.26 -2.26
C VAL A 96 3.44 -17.25 -1.17
N LYS A 97 3.70 -18.55 -1.37
CA LYS A 97 3.34 -19.60 -0.39
C LYS A 97 3.95 -19.34 0.98
N LYS A 98 5.20 -18.94 1.02
CA LYS A 98 5.91 -18.61 2.25
C LYS A 98 5.27 -17.42 2.98
N ASN A 99 4.94 -16.34 2.26
CA ASN A 99 4.33 -15.17 2.86
C ASN A 99 2.87 -15.43 3.27
N VAL A 100 2.13 -16.26 2.54
CA VAL A 100 0.81 -16.76 2.96
C VAL A 100 0.90 -17.56 4.26
N ALA A 101 1.90 -18.42 4.42
CA ALA A 101 2.14 -19.15 5.68
C ALA A 101 2.43 -18.22 6.86
N ILE A 102 3.20 -17.14 6.63
CA ILE A 102 3.43 -16.09 7.63
C ILE A 102 2.10 -15.40 7.99
N PHE A 103 1.28 -15.04 7.01
CA PHE A 103 -0.01 -14.41 7.25
C PHE A 103 -1.00 -15.33 7.97
N LYS A 104 -0.98 -16.63 7.69
CA LYS A 104 -1.74 -17.65 8.45
C LYS A 104 -1.35 -17.70 9.93
N SER A 105 -0.15 -17.28 10.31
CA SER A 105 0.26 -17.19 11.71
C SER A 105 -0.05 -15.83 12.36
N ILE A 106 -0.09 -14.74 11.58
CA ILE A 106 -0.27 -13.37 12.09
C ILE A 106 -1.76 -12.99 12.17
N ILE A 107 -2.49 -13.15 11.06
CA ILE A 107 -3.85 -12.62 10.93
C ILE A 107 -4.83 -13.23 11.96
N PRO A 108 -4.81 -14.55 12.22
CA PRO A 108 -5.64 -15.12 13.28
C PRO A 108 -5.32 -14.59 14.68
N GLU A 109 -4.05 -14.25 14.96
CA GLU A 109 -3.68 -13.66 16.24
C GLU A 109 -4.24 -12.25 16.42
N ILE A 110 -4.32 -11.46 15.34
CA ILE A 110 -5.01 -10.15 15.34
C ILE A 110 -6.52 -10.36 15.53
N ALA A 111 -7.11 -11.28 14.78
CA ALA A 111 -8.54 -11.56 14.81
C ALA A 111 -9.04 -11.98 16.19
N LYS A 112 -8.29 -12.86 16.90
CA LYS A 112 -8.63 -13.32 18.27
C LYS A 112 -8.73 -12.20 19.29
N ARG A 113 -8.07 -11.05 19.08
CA ARG A 113 -8.10 -9.90 19.97
C ARG A 113 -9.29 -8.99 19.73
N ASN A 114 -10.15 -9.29 18.76
CA ASN A 114 -11.32 -8.48 18.41
C ASN A 114 -10.97 -7.00 18.17
N CYS A 115 -9.84 -6.74 17.48
CA CYS A 115 -9.44 -5.39 17.14
C CYS A 115 -10.49 -4.74 16.23
N GLU A 116 -10.86 -3.49 16.54
CA GLU A 116 -11.83 -2.72 15.75
C GLU A 116 -11.16 -1.76 14.77
N GLY A 117 -9.82 -1.64 14.79
CA GLY A 117 -9.06 -0.78 13.90
C GLY A 117 -8.98 -1.28 12.45
N ILE A 118 -8.34 -0.48 11.62
CA ILE A 118 -8.10 -0.79 10.21
C ILE A 118 -6.85 -1.68 10.08
N LEU A 119 -6.95 -2.72 9.28
CA LEU A 119 -5.85 -3.62 8.95
C LEU A 119 -5.26 -3.22 7.59
N LEU A 120 -4.11 -2.56 7.62
CA LEU A 120 -3.39 -2.08 6.44
C LEU A 120 -2.27 -3.06 6.06
N ILE A 121 -2.42 -3.72 4.93
CA ILE A 121 -1.46 -4.69 4.41
C ILE A 121 -0.43 -3.99 3.53
N VAL A 122 0.85 -4.23 3.80
CA VAL A 122 1.98 -3.62 3.07
C VAL A 122 2.97 -4.67 2.56
N ALA A 123 2.99 -5.84 3.20
CA ALA A 123 3.84 -6.95 2.77
C ALA A 123 3.49 -7.44 1.36
N ASN A 124 4.50 -7.86 0.59
CA ASN A 124 4.35 -8.35 -0.78
C ASN A 124 4.28 -9.88 -0.87
N PRO A 125 3.50 -10.40 -1.85
CA PRO A 125 2.67 -9.67 -2.84
C PRO A 125 1.39 -9.12 -2.22
N VAL A 126 1.26 -7.79 -2.22
CA VAL A 126 0.26 -7.08 -1.42
C VAL A 126 -1.18 -7.46 -1.77
N ASP A 127 -1.51 -7.64 -3.04
CA ASP A 127 -2.88 -7.99 -3.45
C ASP A 127 -3.27 -9.38 -2.93
N ILE A 128 -2.40 -10.37 -3.11
CA ILE A 128 -2.62 -11.74 -2.62
C ILE A 128 -2.73 -11.74 -1.09
N LEU A 129 -1.82 -11.06 -0.39
CA LEU A 129 -1.81 -11.05 1.07
C LEU A 129 -3.00 -10.25 1.64
N THR A 130 -3.49 -9.24 0.93
CA THR A 130 -4.73 -8.55 1.28
C THR A 130 -5.93 -9.50 1.18
N GLN A 131 -6.04 -10.30 0.11
CA GLN A 131 -7.10 -11.31 -0.03
C GLN A 131 -7.05 -12.33 1.12
N VAL A 132 -5.84 -12.80 1.46
CA VAL A 132 -5.62 -13.72 2.59
C VAL A 132 -6.04 -13.07 3.90
N ALA A 133 -5.67 -11.81 4.12
CA ALA A 133 -6.02 -11.07 5.33
C ALA A 133 -7.53 -10.88 5.49
N VAL A 134 -8.24 -10.53 4.41
CA VAL A 134 -9.71 -10.43 4.43
C VAL A 134 -10.35 -11.77 4.83
N LYS A 135 -9.92 -12.88 4.20
CA LYS A 135 -10.47 -14.22 4.48
C LYS A 135 -10.21 -14.68 5.92
N LEU A 136 -9.00 -14.44 6.44
CA LEU A 136 -8.57 -14.97 7.73
C LEU A 136 -8.95 -14.09 8.93
N SER A 137 -9.13 -12.78 8.72
CA SER A 137 -9.44 -11.86 9.81
C SER A 137 -10.90 -11.90 10.24
N GLY A 138 -11.81 -12.16 9.31
CA GLY A 138 -13.25 -12.01 9.54
C GLY A 138 -13.68 -10.55 9.78
N PHE A 139 -12.79 -9.58 9.53
CA PHE A 139 -13.12 -8.16 9.65
C PHE A 139 -13.99 -7.72 8.48
N PRO A 140 -14.81 -6.66 8.65
CA PRO A 140 -15.48 -6.02 7.53
C PRO A 140 -14.48 -5.64 6.43
N GLU A 141 -14.80 -5.93 5.16
CA GLU A 141 -13.90 -5.74 4.02
C GLU A 141 -13.38 -4.30 3.88
N ASN A 142 -14.19 -3.31 4.22
CA ASN A 142 -13.80 -1.90 4.19
C ASN A 142 -12.68 -1.56 5.17
N ARG A 143 -12.45 -2.38 6.20
CA ARG A 143 -11.38 -2.21 7.18
C ARG A 143 -10.12 -3.04 6.89
N VAL A 144 -10.10 -3.85 5.82
CA VAL A 144 -8.95 -4.67 5.44
C VAL A 144 -8.56 -4.37 4.01
N PHE A 145 -7.46 -3.67 3.82
CA PHE A 145 -7.00 -3.32 2.48
C PHE A 145 -5.47 -3.18 2.43
N GLY A 146 -4.93 -3.26 1.23
CA GLY A 146 -3.50 -3.15 0.99
C GLY A 146 -3.08 -1.75 0.57
N SER A 147 -1.80 -1.42 0.77
CA SER A 147 -1.20 -0.18 0.27
C SER A 147 -1.30 -0.07 -1.27
N GLY A 148 -1.47 -1.20 -1.93
CA GLY A 148 -1.72 -1.30 -3.37
C GLY A 148 -0.70 -0.55 -4.20
N THR A 149 -1.18 0.12 -5.23
CA THR A 149 -0.38 0.91 -6.17
C THR A 149 -0.25 2.39 -5.75
N THR A 150 -0.43 2.70 -4.47
CA THR A 150 -0.25 4.07 -3.95
C THR A 150 1.16 4.58 -4.22
N LEU A 151 2.20 3.75 -4.00
CA LEU A 151 3.57 4.11 -4.31
C LEU A 151 3.83 4.20 -5.82
N ASP A 152 3.30 3.27 -6.60
CA ASP A 152 3.51 3.26 -8.06
C ASP A 152 2.87 4.47 -8.72
N SER A 153 1.67 4.87 -8.26
CA SER A 153 1.03 6.12 -8.67
C SER A 153 1.84 7.36 -8.27
N ALA A 154 2.49 7.33 -7.12
CA ALA A 154 3.40 8.42 -6.71
C ALA A 154 4.64 8.48 -7.61
N ARG A 155 5.21 7.33 -8.00
CA ARG A 155 6.31 7.25 -8.98
C ARG A 155 5.87 7.79 -10.34
N LEU A 156 4.69 7.41 -10.81
CA LEU A 156 4.11 7.92 -12.06
C LEU A 156 3.98 9.44 -12.02
N LYS A 157 3.40 9.98 -10.95
CA LYS A 157 3.25 11.44 -10.78
C LYS A 157 4.59 12.16 -10.73
N TYR A 158 5.59 11.57 -10.07
CA TYR A 158 6.93 12.11 -10.02
C TYR A 158 7.57 12.18 -11.41
N LEU A 159 7.55 11.08 -12.17
CA LEU A 159 8.13 11.03 -13.52
C LEU A 159 7.39 11.94 -14.50
N LEU A 160 6.06 12.03 -14.40
CA LEU A 160 5.27 12.98 -15.19
C LEU A 160 5.59 14.43 -14.81
N GLY A 161 5.73 14.72 -13.51
CA GLY A 161 6.11 16.06 -13.05
C GLY A 161 7.47 16.51 -13.61
N GLU A 162 8.47 15.62 -13.57
CA GLU A 162 9.80 15.86 -14.16
C GLU A 162 9.71 16.07 -15.68
N HIS A 163 8.98 15.20 -16.39
CA HIS A 163 8.82 15.29 -17.84
C HIS A 163 8.11 16.58 -18.26
N LEU A 164 6.99 16.90 -17.61
CA LEU A 164 6.16 18.06 -17.94
C LEU A 164 6.65 19.38 -17.31
N GLN A 165 7.67 19.32 -16.45
CA GLN A 165 8.18 20.43 -15.66
C GLN A 165 7.08 21.16 -14.86
N VAL A 166 6.29 20.35 -14.12
CA VAL A 166 5.25 20.81 -13.20
C VAL A 166 5.42 20.11 -11.85
N ASP A 167 4.87 20.69 -10.80
CA ASP A 167 4.82 20.03 -9.50
C ASP A 167 4.03 18.71 -9.60
N ALA A 168 4.63 17.61 -9.16
CA ALA A 168 4.02 16.29 -9.19
C ALA A 168 2.66 16.23 -8.46
N ARG A 169 2.42 17.14 -7.50
CA ARG A 169 1.14 17.26 -6.78
C ARG A 169 0.00 17.77 -7.67
N SER A 170 0.32 18.47 -8.76
CA SER A 170 -0.64 18.94 -9.76
C SER A 170 -1.01 17.86 -10.78
N VAL A 171 -0.32 16.72 -10.79
CA VAL A 171 -0.57 15.60 -11.69
C VAL A 171 -1.59 14.65 -11.06
N HIS A 172 -2.69 14.41 -11.75
CA HIS A 172 -3.69 13.40 -11.40
C HIS A 172 -3.53 12.22 -12.36
N ALA A 173 -2.88 11.16 -11.88
CA ALA A 173 -2.63 9.94 -12.64
C ALA A 173 -2.60 8.73 -11.70
N TRP A 174 -3.01 7.57 -12.21
CA TRP A 174 -3.20 6.35 -11.43
C TRP A 174 -2.49 5.16 -12.07
N ILE A 175 -1.82 4.39 -11.25
CA ILE A 175 -1.52 2.99 -11.54
C ILE A 175 -2.63 2.16 -10.89
N ILE A 176 -3.20 1.21 -11.63
CA ILE A 176 -4.29 0.33 -11.21
C ILE A 176 -3.96 -1.13 -11.50
N GLY A 177 -4.75 -2.06 -10.99
CA GLY A 177 -4.56 -3.49 -11.17
C GLY A 177 -3.67 -4.11 -10.10
N GLU A 178 -2.92 -5.15 -10.46
CA GLU A 178 -1.94 -5.79 -9.57
C GLU A 178 -0.79 -4.82 -9.25
N HIS A 179 -0.35 -4.76 -7.99
CA HIS A 179 0.94 -4.16 -7.67
C HIS A 179 2.06 -5.13 -8.09
N GLY A 180 2.59 -4.95 -9.30
CA GLY A 180 3.62 -5.80 -9.89
C GLY A 180 3.66 -5.71 -11.40
N ASP A 181 4.07 -6.81 -12.06
CA ASP A 181 4.39 -6.79 -13.50
C ASP A 181 3.17 -6.51 -14.39
N SER A 182 1.95 -6.79 -13.93
CA SER A 182 0.71 -6.54 -14.66
C SER A 182 -0.02 -5.24 -14.25
N GLU A 183 0.68 -4.32 -13.59
CA GLU A 183 0.15 -2.99 -13.30
C GLU A 183 -0.14 -2.18 -14.56
N ILE A 184 -1.13 -1.29 -14.50
CA ILE A 184 -1.64 -0.55 -15.65
C ILE A 184 -1.66 0.95 -15.33
N VAL A 185 -1.14 1.77 -16.22
CA VAL A 185 -1.35 3.22 -16.17
C VAL A 185 -2.72 3.54 -16.75
N ALA A 186 -3.56 4.23 -15.98
CA ALA A 186 -4.89 4.69 -16.42
C ALA A 186 -4.77 6.02 -17.17
N TRP A 187 -4.18 6.01 -18.37
CA TRP A 187 -3.93 7.19 -19.19
C TRP A 187 -5.20 7.97 -19.53
N SER A 188 -6.31 7.24 -19.77
CA SER A 188 -7.60 7.84 -20.09
C SER A 188 -8.19 8.76 -18.99
N SER A 189 -7.66 8.65 -17.77
CA SER A 189 -8.02 9.51 -16.63
C SER A 189 -6.88 10.44 -16.22
N ALA A 190 -5.70 10.34 -16.84
CA ALA A 190 -4.55 11.15 -16.45
C ALA A 190 -4.72 12.61 -16.92
N ASN A 191 -4.47 13.54 -16.00
CA ASN A 191 -4.61 14.96 -16.30
C ASN A 191 -3.71 15.84 -15.42
N VAL A 192 -3.51 17.08 -15.83
CA VAL A 192 -2.90 18.15 -15.03
C VAL A 192 -3.92 19.28 -14.92
N SER A 193 -4.39 19.55 -13.72
CA SER A 193 -5.40 20.59 -13.46
C SER A 193 -6.67 20.43 -14.30
N GLY A 194 -7.09 19.21 -14.59
CA GLY A 194 -8.27 18.90 -15.41
C GLY A 194 -8.03 18.88 -16.93
N VAL A 195 -6.85 19.29 -17.41
CA VAL A 195 -6.45 19.16 -18.82
C VAL A 195 -5.93 17.74 -19.05
N PRO A 196 -6.49 16.96 -20.00
CA PRO A 196 -5.98 15.64 -20.35
C PRO A 196 -4.48 15.65 -20.63
N ILE A 197 -3.78 14.58 -20.25
CA ILE A 197 -2.31 14.55 -20.31
C ILE A 197 -1.78 14.77 -21.73
N SER A 198 -2.46 14.24 -22.77
CA SER A 198 -2.10 14.44 -24.18
C SER A 198 -2.19 15.91 -24.58
N GLU A 199 -3.30 16.56 -24.27
CA GLU A 199 -3.50 17.99 -24.55
C GLU A 199 -2.49 18.85 -23.80
N PHE A 200 -2.19 18.50 -22.53
CA PHE A 200 -1.20 19.22 -21.75
C PHE A 200 0.22 19.09 -22.35
N CYS A 201 0.58 17.90 -22.86
CA CYS A 201 1.83 17.70 -23.59
C CYS A 201 1.92 18.58 -24.84
N GLU A 202 0.86 18.65 -25.63
CA GLU A 202 0.78 19.52 -26.82
C GLU A 202 0.94 21.02 -26.44
N MET A 203 0.25 21.48 -25.39
CA MET A 203 0.39 22.85 -24.87
C MET A 203 1.83 23.18 -24.43
N ARG A 204 2.60 22.17 -23.98
CA ARG A 204 4.00 22.29 -23.59
C ARG A 204 4.97 22.12 -24.76
N GLY A 205 4.46 21.84 -25.98
CA GLY A 205 5.27 21.67 -27.19
C GLY A 205 5.94 20.31 -27.34
N TYR A 206 5.47 19.28 -26.63
CA TYR A 206 5.97 17.92 -26.76
C TYR A 206 5.36 17.22 -27.99
N THR A 207 6.18 16.76 -28.92
CA THR A 207 5.73 16.21 -30.22
C THR A 207 5.69 14.67 -30.25
N LYS A 208 6.35 13.99 -29.31
CA LYS A 208 6.44 12.53 -29.25
C LYS A 208 5.73 11.98 -28.00
N HIS A 209 4.50 12.40 -27.84
CA HIS A 209 3.72 12.10 -26.64
C HIS A 209 3.65 10.61 -26.33
N ASP A 210 3.24 9.77 -27.28
CA ASP A 210 3.01 8.33 -27.05
C ASP A 210 4.31 7.59 -26.69
N GLU A 211 5.43 7.92 -27.33
CA GLU A 211 6.74 7.33 -27.02
C GLU A 211 7.15 7.65 -25.59
N HIS A 212 7.04 8.91 -25.15
CA HIS A 212 7.40 9.34 -23.80
C HIS A 212 6.47 8.75 -22.75
N MET A 213 5.18 8.60 -23.03
CA MET A 213 4.25 7.98 -22.10
C MET A 213 4.57 6.50 -21.87
N GLU A 214 4.95 5.77 -22.92
CA GLU A 214 5.40 4.39 -22.80
C GLU A 214 6.71 4.28 -22.00
N GLU A 215 7.69 5.15 -22.28
CA GLU A 215 8.95 5.22 -21.51
C GLU A 215 8.70 5.49 -20.02
N ILE A 216 7.77 6.40 -19.70
CA ILE A 216 7.39 6.72 -18.33
C ILE A 216 6.71 5.51 -17.66
N ALA A 217 5.76 4.86 -18.34
CA ALA A 217 5.10 3.66 -17.82
C ALA A 217 6.11 2.55 -17.51
N GLN A 218 7.03 2.30 -18.44
CA GLN A 218 8.11 1.33 -18.25
C GLN A 218 9.09 1.76 -17.14
N GLY A 219 9.32 3.07 -17.01
CA GLY A 219 10.11 3.66 -15.93
C GLY A 219 9.52 3.37 -14.55
N VAL A 220 8.20 3.45 -14.39
CA VAL A 220 7.50 3.11 -13.15
C VAL A 220 7.70 1.64 -12.80
N LYS A 221 7.39 0.71 -13.72
CA LYS A 221 7.54 -0.74 -13.53
C LYS A 221 8.96 -1.12 -13.12
N ASN A 222 9.95 -0.52 -13.76
CA ASN A 222 11.37 -0.82 -13.51
C ASN A 222 11.95 -0.11 -12.27
N SER A 223 11.23 0.83 -11.66
CA SER A 223 11.76 1.65 -10.57
C SER A 223 12.21 0.81 -9.38
N ALA A 224 11.39 -0.16 -8.96
CA ALA A 224 11.70 -1.03 -7.84
C ALA A 224 12.95 -1.88 -8.13
N TYR A 225 13.05 -2.47 -9.31
CA TYR A 225 14.20 -3.29 -9.73
C TYR A 225 15.50 -2.50 -9.72
N LYS A 226 15.50 -1.28 -10.30
CA LYS A 226 16.66 -0.38 -10.32
C LYS A 226 17.11 0.01 -8.89
N ILE A 227 16.17 0.26 -7.97
CA ILE A 227 16.49 0.60 -6.59
C ILE A 227 17.07 -0.61 -5.86
N ILE A 228 16.47 -1.79 -6.00
CA ILE A 228 16.92 -3.03 -5.37
C ILE A 228 18.31 -3.44 -5.87
N GLU A 229 18.58 -3.30 -7.16
CA GLU A 229 19.91 -3.54 -7.72
C GLU A 229 20.97 -2.70 -7.03
N LYS A 230 20.70 -1.40 -6.81
CA LYS A 230 21.67 -0.44 -6.28
C LYS A 230 21.82 -0.51 -4.76
N LYS A 231 20.72 -0.65 -4.00
CA LYS A 231 20.75 -0.59 -2.52
C LYS A 231 20.13 -1.81 -1.82
N LYS A 232 19.85 -2.88 -2.56
CA LYS A 232 19.37 -4.21 -2.12
C LYS A 232 17.93 -4.24 -1.60
N ALA A 233 17.30 -3.10 -1.32
CA ALA A 233 15.91 -3.04 -0.89
C ALA A 233 15.31 -1.66 -1.21
N THR A 234 13.97 -1.59 -1.30
CA THR A 234 13.21 -0.32 -1.39
C THR A 234 12.31 -0.20 -0.18
N TYR A 235 12.34 0.93 0.53
CA TYR A 235 11.60 1.11 1.78
C TYR A 235 11.19 2.56 2.07
N TYR A 236 11.87 3.59 1.61
CA TYR A 236 11.50 4.98 1.91
C TYR A 236 10.20 5.40 1.21
N GLY A 237 10.05 5.07 -0.07
CA GLY A 237 8.86 5.42 -0.84
C GLY A 237 7.61 4.74 -0.29
N VAL A 238 7.69 3.45 0.06
CA VAL A 238 6.56 2.73 0.66
C VAL A 238 6.23 3.26 2.05
N ALA A 239 7.23 3.66 2.85
CA ALA A 239 6.99 4.29 4.15
C ALA A 239 6.17 5.58 4.02
N MET A 240 6.47 6.41 3.00
CA MET A 240 5.68 7.60 2.69
C MET A 240 4.27 7.27 2.19
N ALA A 241 4.09 6.19 1.43
CA ALA A 241 2.77 5.72 1.01
C ALA A 241 1.94 5.26 2.23
N VAL A 242 2.53 4.49 3.14
CA VAL A 242 1.90 4.08 4.42
C VAL A 242 1.50 5.32 5.23
N ARG A 243 2.41 6.27 5.42
CA ARG A 243 2.12 7.53 6.10
C ARG A 243 0.92 8.25 5.45
N ARG A 244 0.90 8.36 4.12
CA ARG A 244 -0.18 9.04 3.39
C ARG A 244 -1.55 8.36 3.59
N ILE A 245 -1.58 7.02 3.58
CA ILE A 245 -2.80 6.26 3.84
C ILE A 245 -3.25 6.46 5.30
N CYS A 246 -2.33 6.34 6.26
CA CYS A 246 -2.63 6.58 7.68
C CYS A 246 -3.13 8.01 7.92
N GLU A 247 -2.60 9.01 7.23
CA GLU A 247 -3.04 10.39 7.32
C GLU A 247 -4.49 10.55 6.84
N ALA A 248 -4.84 9.95 5.70
CA ALA A 248 -6.21 9.97 5.19
C ALA A 248 -7.22 9.35 6.19
N ILE A 249 -6.82 8.26 6.85
CA ILE A 249 -7.65 7.59 7.86
C ILE A 249 -7.80 8.46 9.11
N ILE A 250 -6.69 8.86 9.72
CA ILE A 250 -6.68 9.53 11.04
C ILE A 250 -7.33 10.91 10.96
N ARG A 251 -7.19 11.62 9.84
CA ARG A 251 -7.82 12.94 9.62
C ARG A 251 -9.20 12.88 9.00
N ASP A 252 -9.72 11.70 8.71
CA ASP A 252 -10.98 11.49 7.97
C ASP A 252 -11.04 12.32 6.67
N GLU A 253 -9.93 12.33 5.91
CA GLU A 253 -9.80 13.22 4.75
C GLU A 253 -10.69 12.84 3.57
N LYS A 254 -11.19 11.58 3.53
CA LYS A 254 -11.91 11.04 2.37
C LYS A 254 -11.13 11.17 1.07
N SER A 255 -9.83 10.96 1.20
CA SER A 255 -8.90 11.04 0.07
C SER A 255 -9.09 9.87 -0.90
N VAL A 256 -8.99 10.16 -2.19
CA VAL A 256 -8.99 9.11 -3.22
C VAL A 256 -7.57 8.57 -3.35
N LEU A 257 -7.39 7.29 -3.02
CA LEU A 257 -6.10 6.59 -3.03
C LEU A 257 -6.23 5.26 -3.79
N PRO A 258 -5.22 4.85 -4.60
CA PRO A 258 -5.25 3.59 -5.33
C PRO A 258 -4.77 2.44 -4.41
N VAL A 259 -5.66 2.04 -3.52
CA VAL A 259 -5.42 0.96 -2.54
C VAL A 259 -5.92 -0.38 -3.06
N SER A 260 -5.32 -1.47 -2.58
CA SER A 260 -5.72 -2.84 -2.93
C SER A 260 -6.91 -3.28 -2.08
N SER A 261 -8.02 -3.63 -2.71
CA SER A 261 -9.24 -4.10 -2.04
C SER A 261 -10.00 -5.10 -2.90
N ILE A 262 -10.90 -5.87 -2.27
CA ILE A 262 -11.78 -6.79 -3.01
C ILE A 262 -12.63 -6.00 -4.01
N GLN A 263 -12.71 -6.50 -5.24
CA GLN A 263 -13.52 -5.93 -6.28
C GLN A 263 -14.93 -6.53 -6.28
N HIS A 264 -15.93 -5.65 -6.38
CA HIS A 264 -17.34 -5.99 -6.49
C HIS A 264 -17.89 -5.38 -7.77
N ASP A 265 -17.88 -6.14 -8.86
CA ASP A 265 -18.33 -5.72 -10.21
C ASP A 265 -17.68 -4.43 -10.74
N THR A 266 -16.36 -4.29 -10.51
CA THR A 266 -15.58 -3.18 -11.05
C THR A 266 -15.10 -3.54 -12.45
N TYR A 267 -15.68 -2.97 -13.50
CA TYR A 267 -15.45 -3.32 -14.91
C TYR A 267 -15.66 -4.81 -15.21
N GLY A 268 -16.61 -5.46 -14.51
CA GLY A 268 -16.89 -6.91 -14.62
C GLY A 268 -15.86 -7.78 -13.88
N ILE A 269 -15.06 -7.20 -12.98
CA ILE A 269 -14.12 -7.93 -12.12
C ILE A 269 -14.74 -8.07 -10.74
N GLU A 270 -14.76 -9.31 -10.23
CA GLU A 270 -15.36 -9.65 -8.95
C GLU A 270 -14.51 -10.67 -8.19
N GLY A 271 -14.54 -10.59 -6.85
CA GLY A 271 -14.01 -11.59 -5.93
C GLY A 271 -12.50 -11.71 -5.89
N VAL A 272 -11.76 -10.69 -6.35
CA VAL A 272 -10.30 -10.62 -6.30
C VAL A 272 -9.85 -9.25 -5.79
N THR A 273 -8.82 -9.24 -4.96
CA THR A 273 -8.17 -7.99 -4.54
C THR A 273 -7.24 -7.48 -5.62
N LEU A 274 -7.37 -6.22 -5.94
CA LEU A 274 -6.44 -5.46 -6.76
C LEU A 274 -6.62 -3.96 -6.49
N SER A 275 -5.70 -3.17 -7.00
CA SER A 275 -5.67 -1.72 -6.73
C SER A 275 -6.59 -0.96 -7.68
N MET A 276 -7.50 -0.20 -7.08
CA MET A 276 -8.35 0.79 -7.74
C MET A 276 -8.42 2.04 -6.88
N PRO A 277 -8.64 3.23 -7.48
CA PRO A 277 -8.93 4.43 -6.71
C PRO A 277 -10.13 4.20 -5.79
N ALA A 278 -9.97 4.50 -4.51
CA ALA A 278 -11.02 4.37 -3.50
C ALA A 278 -11.00 5.56 -2.55
N ILE A 279 -12.17 5.96 -2.07
CA ILE A 279 -12.31 6.98 -1.02
C ILE A 279 -11.94 6.32 0.31
N VAL A 280 -10.87 6.83 0.93
CA VAL A 280 -10.34 6.35 2.21
C VAL A 280 -10.56 7.39 3.28
N GLY A 281 -11.25 7.02 4.34
CA GLY A 281 -11.54 7.84 5.51
C GLY A 281 -11.35 7.05 6.81
N LYS A 282 -11.87 7.59 7.92
CA LYS A 282 -11.66 7.02 9.27
C LYS A 282 -12.21 5.59 9.45
N ASP A 283 -13.22 5.20 8.69
CA ASP A 283 -13.82 3.88 8.74
C ASP A 283 -13.25 2.91 7.71
N GLY A 284 -12.13 3.28 7.06
CA GLY A 284 -11.48 2.53 5.99
C GLY A 284 -11.93 2.97 4.60
N ILE A 285 -12.18 2.01 3.71
CA ILE A 285 -12.67 2.28 2.36
C ILE A 285 -14.18 2.55 2.41
N GLU A 286 -14.59 3.77 2.02
CA GLU A 286 -16.00 4.12 1.93
C GLU A 286 -16.62 3.67 0.62
N LYS A 287 -15.88 3.86 -0.50
CA LYS A 287 -16.34 3.52 -1.85
C LYS A 287 -15.19 3.45 -2.84
N GLN A 288 -15.25 2.48 -3.74
CA GLN A 288 -14.39 2.46 -4.92
C GLN A 288 -14.85 3.49 -5.96
N VAL A 289 -13.89 4.12 -6.64
CA VAL A 289 -14.16 5.15 -7.65
C VAL A 289 -13.93 4.56 -9.03
N LYS A 290 -15.00 4.44 -9.83
CA LYS A 290 -14.90 4.06 -11.24
C LYS A 290 -14.35 5.24 -12.04
N ILE A 291 -13.09 5.21 -12.43
CA ILE A 291 -12.44 6.21 -13.27
C ILE A 291 -12.69 5.90 -14.75
N LYS A 292 -12.51 6.88 -15.64
CA LYS A 292 -12.63 6.65 -17.07
C LYS A 292 -11.46 5.76 -17.55
N LEU A 293 -11.78 4.62 -18.18
CA LEU A 293 -10.82 3.71 -18.82
C LEU A 293 -11.28 3.45 -20.26
N ASN A 294 -10.35 3.42 -21.20
CA ASN A 294 -10.64 2.95 -22.56
C ASN A 294 -10.70 1.41 -22.61
N GLU A 295 -11.09 0.85 -23.75
CA GLU A 295 -11.25 -0.60 -23.91
C GLU A 295 -9.95 -1.37 -23.65
N LYS A 296 -8.81 -0.86 -24.14
CA LYS A 296 -7.50 -1.50 -23.94
C LYS A 296 -7.11 -1.53 -22.45
N GLU A 297 -7.34 -0.45 -21.73
CA GLU A 297 -7.08 -0.37 -20.28
C GLU A 297 -8.00 -1.32 -19.50
N GLN A 298 -9.28 -1.43 -19.88
CA GLN A 298 -10.21 -2.37 -19.25
C GLN A 298 -9.81 -3.82 -19.52
N GLU A 299 -9.40 -4.17 -20.74
CA GLU A 299 -8.91 -5.49 -21.07
C GLU A 299 -7.62 -5.83 -20.29
N ALA A 300 -6.68 -4.90 -20.22
CA ALA A 300 -5.46 -5.05 -19.42
C ALA A 300 -5.79 -5.28 -17.94
N LEU A 301 -6.75 -4.53 -17.38
CA LEU A 301 -7.21 -4.69 -16.00
C LEU A 301 -7.84 -6.09 -15.76
N LYS A 302 -8.62 -6.58 -16.69
CA LYS A 302 -9.18 -7.95 -16.65
C LYS A 302 -8.08 -9.02 -16.70
N LYS A 303 -7.04 -8.82 -17.52
CA LYS A 303 -5.87 -9.71 -17.56
C LYS A 303 -5.10 -9.71 -16.24
N SER A 304 -4.88 -8.53 -15.66
CA SER A 304 -4.25 -8.38 -14.35
C SER A 304 -5.04 -9.11 -13.25
N ALA A 305 -6.36 -8.92 -13.20
CA ALA A 305 -7.24 -9.66 -12.29
C ALA A 305 -7.18 -11.18 -12.51
N GLY A 306 -7.14 -11.63 -13.77
CA GLY A 306 -7.02 -13.05 -14.14
C GLY A 306 -5.70 -13.67 -13.67
N ALA A 307 -4.60 -12.93 -13.70
CA ALA A 307 -3.31 -13.37 -13.18
C ALA A 307 -3.37 -13.59 -11.65
N LEU A 308 -3.94 -12.64 -10.91
CA LEU A 308 -4.14 -12.77 -9.47
C LEU A 308 -5.06 -13.94 -9.10
N LYS A 309 -6.18 -14.11 -9.82
CA LYS A 309 -7.10 -15.25 -9.60
C LYS A 309 -6.42 -16.60 -9.79
N LYS A 310 -5.53 -16.74 -10.77
CA LYS A 310 -4.77 -17.99 -10.99
C LYS A 310 -3.86 -18.28 -9.79
N VAL A 311 -3.11 -17.28 -9.31
CA VAL A 311 -2.25 -17.47 -8.15
C VAL A 311 -3.07 -17.83 -6.91
N LEU A 312 -4.21 -17.15 -6.69
CA LEU A 312 -5.10 -17.42 -5.55
C LEU A 312 -5.70 -18.83 -5.59
N ALA A 313 -6.01 -19.37 -6.78
CA ALA A 313 -6.54 -20.73 -6.95
C ALA A 313 -5.54 -21.82 -6.56
N ASP A 314 -4.22 -21.54 -6.65
CA ASP A 314 -3.15 -22.45 -6.26
C ASP A 314 -2.80 -22.39 -4.76
N LEU A 315 -3.51 -21.53 -4.01
CA LEU A 315 -3.29 -21.33 -2.59
C LEU A 315 -4.43 -21.98 -1.79
N ASP A 316 -4.06 -22.75 -0.79
CA ASP A 316 -4.98 -23.26 0.22
C ASP A 316 -5.25 -22.15 1.25
N ILE A 317 -6.34 -21.37 1.04
CA ILE A 317 -6.75 -20.23 1.88
C ILE A 317 -8.21 -20.37 2.27
#